data_37ceb34b193689fa33d99d418e86a986
#
_entry.id   37ceb34b193689fa33d99d418e86a986
#
_cell.length_a   1.000
_cell.length_b   1.000
_cell.length_c   1.000
_cell.angle_alpha   90.00
_cell.angle_beta   90.00
_cell.angle_gamma   90.00
#
_symmetry.space_group_name_H-M   'P 1'
#
loop_
_entity.id
_entity.type
_entity.pdbx_description
1 polymer ?
#
loop_
_entity_poly.entity_id
_entity_poly.type
_entity_poly.pdbx_seq_one_letter_code
_entity_poly.pdbx_strand_id
1 'polypeptide(L)'
;MTVSVLIADDQPLMRAALRMYLEAEPDFDVVGEAADGEEAVELAERLRPNVVVMDIRMPNMDGVAATRRLVSGMNGESVKVLVITTFDLDEYVYDALRAGA
;
A
#
# COMPACT_ATOMS: atom_id res chain seq x y z
N MET A 1 3.70 16.42 13.51
CA MET A 1 4.42 15.59 12.54
C MET A 1 3.42 14.74 11.77
N THR A 2 3.46 14.80 10.46
CA THR A 2 2.51 14.05 9.63
C THR A 2 3.16 12.84 8.98
N VAL A 3 2.35 11.79 8.79
CA VAL A 3 2.77 10.58 8.11
C VAL A 3 2.11 10.59 6.74
N SER A 4 2.91 10.53 5.69
CA SER A 4 2.39 10.49 4.33
C SER A 4 2.02 9.06 3.97
N VAL A 5 0.82 8.89 3.41
CA VAL A 5 0.25 7.58 3.12
C VAL A 5 -0.16 7.49 1.66
N LEU A 6 0.24 6.40 1.02
CA LEU A 6 -0.24 6.03 -0.31
C LEU A 6 -1.21 4.86 -0.14
N ILE A 7 -2.38 4.95 -0.74
CA ILE A 7 -3.39 3.90 -0.69
C ILE A 7 -3.38 3.14 -2.01
N ALA A 8 -3.26 1.83 -1.96
CA ALA A 8 -3.28 0.99 -3.15
C ALA A 8 -4.36 -0.09 -3.03
N ASP A 9 -5.40 0.03 -3.82
CA ASP A 9 -6.55 -0.88 -3.83
C ASP A 9 -7.27 -0.73 -5.16
N ASP A 10 -7.64 -1.84 -5.79
CA ASP A 10 -8.31 -1.80 -7.09
C ASP A 10 -9.78 -1.41 -7.01
N GLN A 11 -10.35 -1.38 -5.80
CA GLN A 11 -11.76 -1.02 -5.62
C GLN A 11 -11.89 0.45 -5.25
N PRO A 12 -12.49 1.28 -6.12
CA PRO A 12 -12.61 2.71 -5.84
C PRO A 12 -13.32 3.03 -4.54
N LEU A 13 -14.33 2.23 -4.20
CA LEU A 13 -15.10 2.43 -2.99
C LEU A 13 -14.26 2.18 -1.74
N MET A 14 -13.41 1.15 -1.78
CA MET A 14 -12.52 0.87 -0.68
C MET A 14 -11.46 1.96 -0.52
N ARG A 15 -10.91 2.44 -1.65
CA ARG A 15 -9.95 3.55 -1.61
C ARG A 15 -10.58 4.79 -0.98
N ALA A 16 -11.82 5.10 -1.37
CA ALA A 16 -12.53 6.25 -0.81
C ALA A 16 -12.76 6.10 0.69
N ALA A 17 -13.12 4.90 1.14
CA ALA A 17 -13.35 4.64 2.55
C ALA A 17 -12.06 4.76 3.36
N LEU A 18 -10.97 4.19 2.86
CA LEU A 18 -9.67 4.27 3.52
C LEU A 18 -9.18 5.71 3.59
N ARG A 19 -9.35 6.46 2.51
CA ARG A 19 -8.95 7.85 2.47
C ARG A 19 -9.72 8.67 3.51
N MET A 20 -11.04 8.48 3.57
CA MET A 20 -11.89 9.18 4.51
C MET A 20 -11.48 8.87 5.95
N TYR A 21 -11.21 7.60 6.23
CA TYR A 21 -10.80 7.14 7.55
C TYR A 21 -9.47 7.77 7.95
N LEU A 22 -8.49 7.75 7.05
CA LEU A 22 -7.16 8.27 7.34
C LEU A 22 -7.14 9.79 7.45
N GLU A 23 -7.89 10.47 6.58
CA GLU A 23 -7.93 11.93 6.60
C GLU A 23 -8.67 12.49 7.82
N ALA A 24 -9.43 11.67 8.52
CA ALA A 24 -10.05 12.07 9.77
C ALA A 24 -9.03 12.25 10.89
N GLU A 25 -7.86 11.66 10.74
CA GLU A 25 -6.78 11.78 11.71
C GLU A 25 -5.80 12.86 11.26
N PRO A 26 -5.52 13.87 12.10
CA PRO A 26 -4.67 14.99 11.69
C PRO A 26 -3.21 14.59 11.44
N ASP A 27 -2.80 13.43 11.94
CA ASP A 27 -1.42 12.98 11.79
C ASP A 27 -1.15 12.28 10.46
N PHE A 28 -2.19 12.01 9.65
CA PHE A 28 -2.03 11.34 8.37
C PHE A 28 -2.34 12.27 7.20
N ASP A 29 -1.54 12.13 6.16
CA ASP A 29 -1.71 12.89 4.93
C ASP A 29 -1.73 11.90 3.76
N VAL A 30 -2.87 11.72 3.13
CA VAL A 30 -3.00 10.82 1.98
C VAL A 30 -2.46 11.54 0.75
N VAL A 31 -1.32 11.08 0.26
CA VAL A 31 -0.61 11.76 -0.84
C VAL A 31 -0.94 11.18 -2.20
N GLY A 32 -1.59 10.03 -2.26
CA GLY A 32 -1.97 9.45 -3.54
C GLY A 32 -2.77 8.19 -3.40
N GLU A 33 -3.32 7.72 -4.52
CA GLU A 33 -4.09 6.49 -4.62
C GLU A 33 -3.64 5.73 -5.86
N ALA A 34 -3.51 4.43 -5.73
CA ALA A 34 -3.16 3.53 -6.82
C ALA A 34 -4.25 2.47 -6.99
N ALA A 35 -4.55 2.12 -8.23
CA ALA A 35 -5.57 1.13 -8.53
C ALA A 35 -5.02 -0.28 -8.77
N ASP A 36 -3.71 -0.40 -8.89
CA ASP A 36 -3.06 -1.70 -9.04
C ASP A 36 -1.64 -1.64 -8.48
N GLY A 37 -0.99 -2.80 -8.43
CA GLY A 37 0.33 -2.90 -7.83
C GLY A 37 1.41 -2.17 -8.61
N GLU A 38 1.28 -2.14 -9.93
CA GLU A 38 2.24 -1.47 -10.79
C GLU A 38 2.20 0.04 -10.56
N GLU A 39 1.01 0.61 -10.52
CA GLU A 39 0.80 2.01 -10.22
C GLU A 39 1.27 2.34 -8.80
N ALA A 40 1.04 1.42 -7.85
CA ALA A 40 1.48 1.60 -6.48
C ALA A 40 3.00 1.75 -6.39
N VAL A 41 3.73 0.89 -7.09
CA VAL A 41 5.19 0.95 -7.12
C VAL A 41 5.66 2.25 -7.74
N GLU A 42 5.07 2.63 -8.88
CA GLU A 42 5.42 3.85 -9.59
C GLU A 42 5.18 5.10 -8.75
N LEU A 43 4.01 5.19 -8.13
CA LEU A 43 3.69 6.32 -7.27
C LEU A 43 4.55 6.36 -6.02
N ALA A 44 4.84 5.21 -5.44
CA ALA A 44 5.69 5.16 -4.25
C ALA A 44 7.11 5.63 -4.55
N GLU A 45 7.64 5.27 -5.70
CA GLU A 45 8.96 5.73 -6.10
C GLU A 45 9.00 7.24 -6.32
N ARG A 46 7.92 7.80 -6.82
CA ARG A 46 7.83 9.23 -7.10
C ARG A 46 7.49 10.06 -5.87
N LEU A 47 6.51 9.63 -5.09
CA LEU A 47 6.01 10.38 -3.94
C LEU A 47 6.75 10.11 -2.63
N ARG A 48 7.41 8.99 -2.54
CA ARG A 48 8.15 8.54 -1.37
C ARG A 48 7.35 8.66 -0.07
N PRO A 49 6.19 7.97 0.00
CA PRO A 49 5.37 8.03 1.20
C PRO A 49 6.03 7.32 2.37
N ASN A 50 5.65 7.67 3.58
CA ASN A 50 6.12 6.95 4.76
C ASN A 50 5.50 5.57 4.83
N VAL A 51 4.24 5.45 4.46
CA VAL A 51 3.49 4.18 4.54
C VAL A 51 2.70 3.96 3.26
N VAL A 52 2.70 2.73 2.77
CA VAL A 52 1.80 2.30 1.70
C VAL A 52 0.79 1.34 2.31
N VAL A 53 -0.49 1.67 2.23
CA VAL A 53 -1.57 0.77 2.61
C VAL A 53 -1.93 -0.01 1.37
N MET A 54 -1.65 -1.30 1.36
CA MET A 54 -1.66 -2.13 0.16
C MET A 54 -2.67 -3.26 0.26
N ASP A 55 -3.58 -3.35 -0.72
CA ASP A 55 -4.41 -4.52 -0.86
C ASP A 55 -3.59 -5.62 -1.53
N ILE A 56 -3.81 -6.86 -1.14
CA ILE A 56 -3.08 -7.99 -1.71
C ILE A 56 -3.57 -8.29 -3.13
N ARG A 57 -4.87 -8.27 -3.33
CA ARG A 57 -5.47 -8.72 -4.60
C ARG A 57 -5.76 -7.56 -5.53
N MET A 58 -4.85 -7.33 -6.44
CA MET A 58 -4.97 -6.27 -7.43
C MET A 58 -4.59 -6.80 -8.81
N PRO A 59 -5.13 -6.23 -9.89
CA PRO A 59 -4.72 -6.61 -11.24
C PRO A 59 -3.30 -6.14 -11.55
N ASN A 60 -2.74 -6.66 -12.61
CA ASN A 60 -1.41 -6.37 -13.14
C ASN A 60 -0.30 -6.85 -12.21
N MET A 61 -0.20 -6.24 -11.05
CA MET A 61 0.78 -6.66 -10.04
C MET A 61 0.04 -6.67 -8.70
N ASP A 62 -0.02 -7.83 -8.03
CA ASP A 62 -0.71 -7.93 -6.76
C ASP A 62 0.11 -7.30 -5.61
N GLY A 63 -0.52 -7.21 -4.44
CA GLY A 63 0.09 -6.55 -3.29
C GLY A 63 1.35 -7.23 -2.78
N VAL A 64 1.46 -8.55 -2.91
CA VAL A 64 2.67 -9.28 -2.50
C VAL A 64 3.84 -8.91 -3.40
N ALA A 65 3.62 -8.97 -4.72
CA ALA A 65 4.65 -8.62 -5.68
C ALA A 65 5.06 -7.15 -5.56
N ALA A 66 4.09 -6.25 -5.36
CA ALA A 66 4.35 -4.83 -5.19
C ALA A 66 5.17 -4.57 -3.92
N THR A 67 4.82 -5.23 -2.81
CA THR A 67 5.56 -5.09 -1.56
C THR A 67 7.01 -5.53 -1.73
N ARG A 68 7.21 -6.67 -2.38
CA ARG A 68 8.55 -7.19 -2.62
C ARG A 68 9.39 -6.20 -3.44
N ARG A 69 8.79 -5.63 -4.45
CA ARG A 69 9.46 -4.67 -5.32
C ARG A 69 9.81 -3.37 -4.60
N LEU A 70 8.89 -2.87 -3.76
CA LEU A 70 9.13 -1.66 -2.98
C LEU A 70 10.26 -1.85 -1.98
N VAL A 71 10.27 -2.98 -1.28
CA VAL A 71 11.30 -3.27 -0.28
C VAL A 71 12.66 -3.37 -0.92
N SER A 72 12.78 -4.05 -2.07
CA SER A 72 14.08 -4.22 -2.71
C SER A 72 14.51 -3.05 -3.56
N GLY A 73 13.55 -2.34 -4.18
CA GLY A 73 13.88 -1.26 -5.13
C GLY A 73 14.16 0.09 -4.51
N MET A 74 13.67 0.34 -3.31
CA MET A 74 13.81 1.63 -2.64
C MET A 74 14.65 1.57 -1.38
N ASN A 75 15.47 0.54 -1.25
CA ASN A 75 16.27 0.25 -0.06
C ASN A 75 15.44 -0.08 1.18
N GLY A 76 14.14 0.00 1.10
CA GLY A 76 13.21 -0.41 2.15
C GLY A 76 13.27 0.37 3.45
N GLU A 77 14.14 1.34 3.57
CA GLU A 77 14.39 2.00 4.84
C GLU A 77 13.36 3.06 5.19
N SER A 78 12.85 3.76 4.20
CA SER A 78 11.95 4.88 4.41
C SER A 78 10.49 4.56 4.15
N VAL A 79 10.20 3.38 3.59
CA VAL A 79 8.83 3.00 3.23
C VAL A 79 8.39 1.80 4.06
N LYS A 80 7.26 1.96 4.74
CA LYS A 80 6.61 0.85 5.44
C LYS A 80 5.41 0.43 4.63
N VAL A 81 5.20 -0.87 4.50
CA VAL A 81 4.05 -1.39 3.78
C VAL A 81 3.12 -2.08 4.78
N LEU A 82 1.89 -1.60 4.83
CA LEU A 82 0.84 -2.20 5.62
C LEU A 82 -0.11 -2.91 4.67
N VAL A 83 -0.10 -4.23 4.73
CA VAL A 83 -0.94 -5.04 3.84
C VAL A 83 -2.30 -5.26 4.49
N ILE A 84 -3.35 -5.00 3.72
CA ILE A 84 -4.71 -5.28 4.14
C ILE A 84 -5.35 -6.21 3.13
N THR A 85 -6.35 -6.97 3.57
CA THR A 85 -7.10 -7.83 2.69
C THR A 85 -8.54 -7.91 3.18
N THR A 86 -9.47 -7.94 2.23
CA THR A 86 -10.88 -8.12 2.54
C THR A 86 -11.22 -9.59 2.72
N PHE A 87 -10.29 -10.47 2.44
CA PHE A 87 -10.45 -11.91 2.58
C PHE A 87 -9.52 -12.40 3.67
N ASP A 88 -10.07 -13.17 4.59
CA ASP A 88 -9.26 -13.82 5.61
C ASP A 88 -8.59 -15.04 4.98
N LEU A 89 -7.53 -14.78 4.24
CA LEU A 89 -6.77 -15.83 3.57
C LEU A 89 -5.38 -15.85 4.17
N ASP A 90 -5.21 -16.74 5.14
CA ASP A 90 -3.93 -16.88 5.85
C ASP A 90 -2.75 -17.01 4.89
N GLU A 91 -2.98 -17.68 3.78
CA GLU A 91 -1.97 -17.86 2.75
C GLU A 91 -1.46 -16.52 2.19
N TYR A 92 -2.38 -15.60 1.90
CA TYR A 92 -1.99 -14.29 1.37
C TYR A 92 -1.28 -13.44 2.43
N VAL A 93 -1.75 -13.51 3.64
CA VAL A 93 -1.10 -12.78 4.75
C VAL A 93 0.32 -13.30 4.95
N TYR A 94 0.48 -14.60 4.93
CA TYR A 94 1.78 -15.24 5.08
C TYR A 94 2.74 -14.82 3.96
N ASP A 95 2.27 -14.85 2.71
CA ASP A 95 3.08 -14.48 1.57
C ASP A 95 3.46 -12.99 1.62
N ALA A 96 2.55 -12.14 2.06
CA ALA A 96 2.83 -10.72 2.21
C ALA A 96 3.93 -10.47 3.24
N LEU A 97 3.88 -11.16 4.36
CA LEU A 97 4.91 -11.04 5.40
C LEU A 97 6.27 -11.50 4.90
N ARG A 98 6.30 -12.58 4.13
CA ARG A 98 7.54 -13.07 3.54
C ARG A 98 8.09 -12.11 2.50
N ALA A 99 7.25 -11.30 1.89
CA ALA A 99 7.67 -10.29 0.93
C ALA A 99 8.23 -9.03 1.59
N GLY A 100 8.10 -8.90 2.90
CA GLY A 100 8.67 -7.80 3.65
C GLY A 100 7.69 -6.77 4.17
N ALA A 101 6.42 -7.13 4.20
CA ALA A 101 5.40 -6.22 4.74
C ALA A 101 5.49 -6.13 6.27
#